data_21785bbcb6f31171c4c072a8a9fee625
#
_entry.id   21785bbcb6f31171c4c072a8a9fee625
#
_cell.length_a   1.000
_cell.length_b   1.000
_cell.length_c   1.000
_cell.angle_alpha   90.00
_cell.angle_beta   90.00
_cell.angle_gamma   90.00
#
_symmetry.space_group_name_H-M   'P 1'
#
loop_
_entity.id
_entity.type
_entity.pdbx_description
1 polymer ?
#
loop_
_entity_poly.entity_id
_entity_poly.type
_entity_poly.pdbx_seq_one_letter_code
_entity_poly.pdbx_strand_id
1 'polypeptide(L)'
;MNLDKLTTETRNTQTMNLDELSASEVMTLMNQEDQKVAIAVEKELPMITKVVETITESFSKGGRLIYMGAGTSGRLGVLDAAECVPTFRDRKSVV
;
A
#
# COMPACT_ATOMS: atom_id res chain seq x y z
N MET A 1 -0.12 23.50 -9.30
CA MET A 1 -0.19 22.07 -9.71
C MET A 1 -1.63 21.74 -10.07
N ASN A 2 -1.84 21.06 -11.18
CA ASN A 2 -3.18 20.64 -11.59
C ASN A 2 -3.45 19.22 -11.07
N LEU A 3 -4.25 19.11 -10.00
CA LEU A 3 -4.55 17.83 -9.35
C LEU A 3 -5.32 16.87 -10.24
N ASP A 4 -6.09 17.39 -11.20
CA ASP A 4 -6.88 16.55 -12.11
C ASP A 4 -6.02 15.64 -12.99
N LYS A 5 -4.73 15.97 -13.15
CA LYS A 5 -3.79 15.19 -13.95
C LYS A 5 -3.02 14.14 -13.15
N LEU A 6 -3.15 14.13 -11.83
CA LEU A 6 -2.50 13.12 -11.00
C LEU A 6 -3.33 11.83 -11.05
N THR A 7 -2.65 10.69 -11.22
CA THR A 7 -3.33 9.38 -11.28
C THR A 7 -4.20 9.13 -10.05
N THR A 8 -3.72 9.51 -8.88
CA THR A 8 -4.46 9.32 -7.63
C THR A 8 -5.65 10.25 -7.46
N GLU A 9 -5.71 11.33 -8.25
CA GLU A 9 -6.77 12.34 -8.18
C GLU A 9 -7.74 12.25 -9.35
N THR A 10 -7.52 11.32 -10.29
CA THR A 10 -8.45 11.12 -11.42
C THR A 10 -9.71 10.42 -10.94
N ARG A 11 -10.83 10.72 -11.61
CA ARG A 11 -12.11 10.08 -11.30
C ARG A 11 -12.11 8.64 -11.79
N ASN A 12 -12.62 7.75 -10.96
CA ASN A 12 -12.86 6.38 -11.36
C ASN A 12 -14.19 6.34 -12.13
N THR A 13 -14.14 5.98 -13.40
CA THR A 13 -15.33 5.94 -14.26
C THR A 13 -16.37 4.93 -13.76
N GLN A 14 -15.97 3.91 -13.03
CA GLN A 14 -16.86 2.90 -12.47
C GLN A 14 -17.68 3.42 -11.30
N THR A 15 -17.27 4.52 -10.67
CA THR A 15 -17.90 5.06 -9.47
C THR A 15 -18.50 6.46 -9.65
N MET A 16 -18.63 6.94 -10.89
CA MET A 16 -19.09 8.31 -11.16
C MET A 16 -20.56 8.56 -10.80
N ASN A 17 -21.36 7.53 -10.69
CA ASN A 17 -22.79 7.63 -10.39
C ASN A 17 -23.14 7.02 -9.02
N LEU A 18 -22.23 7.09 -8.05
CA LEU A 18 -22.44 6.50 -6.71
C LEU A 18 -23.72 6.98 -6.02
N ASP A 19 -24.06 8.25 -6.21
CA ASP A 19 -25.26 8.86 -5.60
C ASP A 19 -26.57 8.27 -6.13
N GLU A 20 -26.53 7.59 -7.27
CA GLU A 20 -27.71 6.96 -7.90
C GLU A 20 -27.86 5.49 -7.54
N LEU A 21 -26.90 4.92 -6.79
CA LEU A 21 -26.86 3.50 -6.51
C LEU A 21 -27.46 3.18 -5.14
N SER A 22 -28.02 1.98 -5.01
CA SER A 22 -28.43 1.45 -3.71
C SER A 22 -27.20 1.08 -2.88
N ALA A 23 -27.41 0.89 -1.57
CA ALA A 23 -26.30 0.47 -0.68
C ALA A 23 -25.71 -0.86 -1.12
N SER A 24 -26.51 -1.81 -1.55
CA SER A 24 -26.03 -3.11 -2.06
C SER A 24 -25.17 -2.94 -3.32
N GLU A 25 -25.61 -2.07 -4.23
CA GLU A 25 -24.85 -1.80 -5.45
C GLU A 25 -23.51 -1.13 -5.15
N VAL A 26 -23.48 -0.19 -4.20
CA VAL A 26 -22.25 0.47 -3.77
C VAL A 26 -21.27 -0.56 -3.17
N MET A 27 -21.77 -1.43 -2.29
CA MET A 27 -20.92 -2.47 -1.67
C MET A 27 -20.34 -3.42 -2.72
N THR A 28 -21.15 -3.85 -3.68
CA THR A 28 -20.70 -4.71 -4.78
C THR A 28 -19.64 -4.02 -5.60
N LEU A 29 -19.85 -2.74 -5.94
CA LEU A 29 -18.90 -1.98 -6.72
C LEU A 29 -17.56 -1.81 -5.97
N MET A 30 -17.62 -1.49 -4.69
CA MET A 30 -16.41 -1.38 -3.86
C MET A 30 -15.63 -2.70 -3.84
N ASN A 31 -16.33 -3.81 -3.67
CA ASN A 31 -15.69 -5.13 -3.67
C ASN A 31 -15.03 -5.44 -5.01
N GLN A 32 -15.68 -5.10 -6.12
CA GLN A 32 -15.11 -5.29 -7.46
C GLN A 32 -13.85 -4.46 -7.65
N GLU A 33 -13.85 -3.20 -7.16
CA GLU A 33 -12.66 -2.36 -7.23
C GLU A 33 -11.54 -2.90 -6.35
N ASP A 34 -11.85 -3.42 -5.17
CA ASP A 34 -10.88 -4.03 -4.27
C ASP A 34 -10.20 -5.25 -4.90
N GLN A 35 -10.96 -6.06 -5.64
CA GLN A 35 -10.41 -7.22 -6.35
C GLN A 35 -9.38 -6.81 -7.40
N LYS A 36 -9.58 -5.67 -8.05
CA LYS A 36 -8.61 -5.14 -9.02
C LYS A 36 -7.28 -4.80 -8.38
N VAL A 37 -7.28 -4.37 -7.13
CA VAL A 37 -6.05 -4.06 -6.38
C VAL A 37 -5.20 -5.32 -6.24
N ALA A 38 -5.80 -6.44 -5.83
CA ALA A 38 -5.09 -7.70 -5.68
C ALA A 38 -4.47 -8.17 -7.00
N ILE A 39 -5.19 -8.02 -8.10
CA ILE A 39 -4.69 -8.39 -9.44
C ILE A 39 -3.52 -7.48 -9.85
N ALA A 40 -3.63 -6.19 -9.56
CA ALA A 40 -2.56 -5.24 -9.86
C ALA A 40 -1.28 -5.58 -9.08
N VAL A 41 -1.42 -5.91 -7.80
CA VAL A 41 -0.30 -6.34 -6.95
C VAL A 41 0.32 -7.62 -7.49
N GLU A 42 -0.50 -8.59 -7.92
CA GLU A 42 -0.02 -9.85 -8.47
C GLU A 42 0.93 -9.65 -9.65
N LYS A 43 0.63 -8.67 -10.52
CA LYS A 43 1.48 -8.36 -11.67
C LYS A 43 2.85 -7.83 -11.26
N GLU A 44 2.96 -7.26 -10.08
CA GLU A 44 4.19 -6.67 -9.56
C GLU A 44 4.94 -7.59 -8.59
N LEU A 45 4.44 -8.82 -8.35
CA LEU A 45 5.09 -9.74 -7.42
C LEU A 45 6.56 -10.00 -7.71
N PRO A 46 7.02 -10.13 -8.98
CA PRO A 46 8.44 -10.31 -9.25
C PRO A 46 9.29 -9.15 -8.72
N MET A 47 8.83 -7.92 -8.88
CA MET A 47 9.55 -6.75 -8.37
C MET A 47 9.47 -6.66 -6.86
N ILE A 48 8.30 -6.96 -6.28
CA ILE A 48 8.11 -6.99 -4.82
C ILE A 48 9.04 -8.02 -4.20
N THR A 49 9.16 -9.20 -4.83
CA THR A 49 10.07 -10.26 -4.37
C THR A 49 11.52 -9.78 -4.36
N LYS A 50 11.95 -9.05 -5.39
CA LYS A 50 13.30 -8.48 -5.43
C LYS A 50 13.54 -7.49 -4.30
N VAL A 51 12.54 -6.66 -3.99
CA VAL A 51 12.64 -5.71 -2.88
C VAL A 51 12.78 -6.45 -1.56
N VAL A 52 11.97 -7.48 -1.33
CA VAL A 52 12.03 -8.31 -0.11
C VAL A 52 13.41 -8.96 0.02
N GLU A 53 13.92 -9.54 -1.05
CA GLU A 53 15.24 -10.17 -1.05
C GLU A 53 16.35 -9.16 -0.73
N THR A 54 16.26 -7.95 -1.30
CA THR A 54 17.23 -6.88 -1.05
C THR A 54 17.20 -6.45 0.42
N ILE A 55 16.01 -6.31 0.99
CA ILE A 55 15.84 -5.94 2.41
C ILE A 55 16.41 -7.04 3.30
N THR A 56 16.13 -8.29 3.00
CA THR A 56 16.62 -9.45 3.75
C THR A 56 18.14 -9.49 3.74
N GLU A 57 18.75 -9.28 2.57
CA GLU A 57 20.20 -9.24 2.45
C GLU A 57 20.79 -8.09 3.24
N SER A 58 20.17 -6.90 3.18
CA SER A 58 20.61 -5.74 3.95
C SER A 58 20.60 -6.04 5.45
N PHE A 59 19.51 -6.67 5.95
CA PHE A 59 19.42 -7.04 7.36
C PHE A 59 20.54 -8.01 7.77
N SER A 60 20.86 -8.99 6.93
CA SER A 60 21.91 -9.96 7.22
C SER A 60 23.30 -9.31 7.29
N LYS A 61 23.46 -8.16 6.66
CA LYS A 61 24.71 -7.37 6.66
C LYS A 61 24.70 -6.27 7.72
N GLY A 62 23.71 -6.25 8.61
CA GLY A 62 23.60 -5.22 9.64
C GLY A 62 22.93 -3.94 9.20
N GLY A 63 22.31 -3.92 8.02
CA GLY A 63 21.57 -2.78 7.52
C GLY A 63 20.24 -2.56 8.22
N ARG A 64 19.56 -1.49 7.85
CA ARG A 64 18.27 -1.10 8.45
C ARG A 64 17.25 -0.78 7.36
N LEU A 65 15.99 -1.04 7.67
CA LEU A 65 14.87 -0.63 6.84
C LEU A 65 14.33 0.69 7.37
N ILE A 66 14.28 1.70 6.51
CA ILE A 66 13.80 3.04 6.87
C ILE A 66 12.51 3.32 6.08
N TYR A 67 11.44 3.63 6.80
CA TYR A 67 10.19 4.03 6.19
C TYR A 67 10.13 5.54 6.07
N MET A 68 9.71 6.03 4.91
CA MET A 68 9.51 7.45 4.64
C MET A 68 8.14 7.65 4.03
N GLY A 69 7.38 8.59 4.57
CA GLY A 69 6.07 8.86 4.04
C GLY A 69 5.45 10.08 4.71
N ALA A 70 4.43 10.64 4.08
CA ALA A 70 3.68 11.78 4.59
C ALA A 70 2.25 11.35 4.93
N GLY A 71 1.64 11.98 5.93
CA GLY A 71 0.25 11.74 6.30
C GLY A 71 0.00 10.28 6.69
N THR A 72 -1.03 9.69 6.11
CA THR A 72 -1.44 8.30 6.40
C THR A 72 -0.35 7.30 6.02
N SER A 73 0.35 7.53 4.91
CA SER A 73 1.44 6.64 4.48
C SER A 73 2.55 6.59 5.54
N GLY A 74 2.91 7.75 6.11
CA GLY A 74 3.90 7.79 7.19
C GLY A 74 3.42 7.07 8.43
N ARG A 75 2.14 7.20 8.79
CA ARG A 75 1.54 6.51 9.94
C ARG A 75 1.56 5.00 9.78
N LEU A 76 1.31 4.51 8.57
CA LEU A 76 1.39 3.07 8.29
C LEU A 76 2.82 2.57 8.45
N GLY A 77 3.81 3.35 8.02
CA GLY A 77 5.21 3.01 8.22
C GLY A 77 5.59 2.93 9.70
N VAL A 78 5.13 3.90 10.50
CA VAL A 78 5.35 3.89 11.96
C VAL A 78 4.74 2.65 12.59
N LEU A 79 3.51 2.31 12.23
CA LEU A 79 2.82 1.13 12.74
C LEU A 79 3.60 -0.15 12.40
N ASP A 80 4.03 -0.30 11.15
CA ASP A 80 4.76 -1.48 10.72
C ASP A 80 6.10 -1.60 11.44
N ALA A 81 6.84 -0.51 11.56
CA ALA A 81 8.12 -0.51 12.28
C ALA A 81 7.94 -0.86 13.76
N ALA A 82 6.87 -0.35 14.38
CA ALA A 82 6.57 -0.64 15.79
C ALA A 82 6.19 -2.12 15.98
N GLU A 83 5.43 -2.70 15.05
CA GLU A 83 5.00 -4.09 15.14
C GLU A 83 6.14 -5.09 14.83
N CYS A 84 7.11 -4.70 14.03
CA CYS A 84 8.25 -5.57 13.72
C CYS A 84 9.07 -5.92 14.97
N VAL A 85 9.23 -4.98 15.88
CA VAL A 85 10.01 -5.20 17.10
C VAL A 85 9.42 -6.31 18.00
N PRO A 86 8.11 -6.25 18.36
CA PRO A 86 7.53 -7.30 19.19
C PRO A 86 7.28 -8.62 18.43
N THR A 87 6.92 -8.54 17.14
CA THR A 87 6.57 -9.72 16.35
C THR A 87 7.79 -10.53 15.94
N PHE A 88 8.83 -9.84 15.46
CA PHE A 88 10.04 -10.47 14.92
C PHE A 88 11.29 -10.24 15.77
N ARG A 89 11.16 -9.50 16.88
CA ARG A 89 12.27 -9.08 17.72
C ARG A 89 13.36 -8.36 16.91
N ASP A 90 12.92 -7.61 15.90
CA ASP A 90 13.78 -6.91 14.98
C ASP A 90 13.80 -5.42 15.29
N ARG A 91 14.98 -4.84 15.49
CA ARG A 91 15.17 -3.41 15.74
C ARG A 91 15.79 -2.68 14.55
N LYS A 92 15.83 -3.33 13.39
CA LYS A 92 16.44 -2.79 12.19
C LYS A 92 15.50 -1.92 11.37
N SER A 93 14.20 -1.92 11.70
CA SER A 93 13.19 -1.10 11.03
C SER A 93 13.05 0.23 11.75
N VAL A 94 13.15 1.35 11.02
CA VAL A 94 12.98 2.70 11.54
C VAL A 94 12.19 3.56 10.56
N VAL A 95 11.56 4.60 11.09
CA VAL A 95 10.77 5.54 10.29
C VAL A 95 11.46 6.89 10.16
#